data_918d42715e5ca21ddb46fd01269d2465
#
_entry.id   918d42715e5ca21ddb46fd01269d2465
#
_cell.length_a   1.000
_cell.length_b   1.000
_cell.length_c   1.000
_cell.angle_alpha   90.00
_cell.angle_beta   90.00
_cell.angle_gamma   90.00
#
_symmetry.space_group_name_H-M   'P 1'
#
loop_
_entity.id
_entity.type
_entity.pdbx_description
1 polymer ?
#
loop_
_entity_poly.entity_id
_entity_poly.type
_entity_poly.pdbx_seq_one_letter_code
_entity_poly.pdbx_strand_id
1 'polypeptide(L)'
;EVLEQYEMELLSVRKGRGAWICETDKGLKLLQEYRGTVRRLEFEDQVLEKLDTRGSLRVDRYVRNREGALLSKAGDGSNYIMKEYFPDRECNIRDHYEIRLGISRLAMLHGQLRQIQPKEEWNMGSICVESLEKEQERHVREMKRARNFIRGKRGKTEFELCVMDTFDYFFQQAKEALDQMNNLFSESKPSGQLAAAELSTEDLERQENSLGYLCHGDLDQHHVLMGNGYTAIIEYNRMHLGVQAEDLYRLMRKVMEKHGWDGDLGISMLDSYERVRPMDKKERKCLYYMFLFPEKYWKQLNFYYNTNKAWIPAKNTDKLKNLKNQENARRRFLERLEKE
;
A
#
# COMPACT_ATOMS: atom_id res chain seq x y z
N GLU A 1 24.03 15.39 -20.73
CA GLU A 1 24.41 16.15 -19.52
C GLU A 1 24.18 15.33 -18.25
N VAL A 2 22.91 14.96 -17.87
CA VAL A 2 22.65 14.16 -16.65
C VAL A 2 23.17 12.75 -16.80
N LEU A 3 22.99 12.09 -17.94
CA LEU A 3 23.42 10.72 -18.20
C LEU A 3 24.95 10.57 -18.17
N GLU A 4 25.70 11.60 -18.54
CA GLU A 4 27.17 11.61 -18.48
C GLU A 4 27.72 11.55 -17.05
N GLN A 5 26.89 11.82 -16.05
CA GLN A 5 27.26 11.70 -14.63
C GLN A 5 27.28 10.26 -14.14
N TYR A 6 26.80 9.30 -14.95
CA TYR A 6 26.79 7.88 -14.60
C TYR A 6 27.92 7.12 -15.29
N GLU A 7 28.39 6.08 -14.62
CA GLU A 7 29.49 5.23 -15.07
C GLU A 7 28.96 4.07 -15.93
N MET A 8 28.42 4.43 -17.12
CA MET A 8 27.84 3.48 -18.08
C MET A 8 27.89 4.05 -19.49
N GLU A 9 27.91 3.17 -20.49
CA GLU A 9 27.78 3.53 -21.89
C GLU A 9 26.30 3.56 -22.29
N LEU A 10 25.86 4.69 -22.82
CA LEU A 10 24.49 4.88 -23.28
C LEU A 10 24.36 4.39 -24.73
N LEU A 11 23.51 3.36 -24.94
CA LEU A 11 23.25 2.80 -26.27
C LEU A 11 22.04 3.48 -26.93
N SER A 12 20.93 3.65 -26.18
CA SER A 12 19.75 4.35 -26.67
C SER A 12 18.95 4.98 -25.54
N VAL A 13 18.15 6.01 -25.87
CA VAL A 13 17.22 6.67 -24.94
C VAL A 13 15.86 6.82 -25.59
N ARG A 14 14.81 6.47 -24.88
CA ARG A 14 13.43 6.74 -25.31
C ARG A 14 12.64 7.40 -24.19
N LYS A 15 11.76 8.31 -24.57
CA LYS A 15 10.87 8.99 -23.60
C LYS A 15 9.76 8.01 -23.16
N GLY A 16 9.65 7.80 -21.87
CA GLY A 16 8.55 7.09 -21.22
C GLY A 16 7.55 8.08 -20.60
N ARG A 17 6.61 7.58 -19.84
CA ARG A 17 5.60 8.38 -19.13
C ARG A 17 6.24 9.07 -17.91
N GLY A 18 6.65 10.32 -18.06
CA GLY A 18 7.26 11.11 -16.99
C GLY A 18 8.72 10.76 -16.67
N ALA A 19 9.37 9.94 -17.52
CA ALA A 19 10.74 9.50 -17.33
C ALA A 19 11.39 9.15 -18.66
N TRP A 20 12.70 8.88 -18.66
CA TRP A 20 13.45 8.36 -19.80
C TRP A 20 13.92 6.94 -19.52
N ILE A 21 13.66 6.05 -20.47
CA ILE A 21 14.16 4.68 -20.46
C ILE A 21 15.47 4.69 -21.24
N CYS A 22 16.55 4.31 -20.55
CA CYS A 22 17.92 4.30 -21.06
C CYS A 22 18.38 2.85 -21.23
N GLU A 23 18.77 2.50 -22.45
CA GLU A 23 19.45 1.25 -22.74
C GLU A 23 20.95 1.49 -22.59
N THR A 24 21.62 0.70 -21.75
CA THR A 24 23.03 0.88 -21.42
C THR A 24 23.77 -0.45 -21.50
N ASP A 25 25.12 -0.40 -21.50
CA ASP A 25 26.00 -1.58 -21.35
C ASP A 25 25.74 -2.35 -20.05
N LYS A 26 25.13 -1.69 -19.04
CA LYS A 26 24.72 -2.28 -17.73
C LYS A 26 23.23 -2.59 -17.64
N GLY A 27 22.55 -2.77 -18.78
CA GLY A 27 21.13 -3.09 -18.86
C GLY A 27 20.21 -1.85 -18.91
N LEU A 28 18.91 -2.09 -18.78
CA LEU A 28 17.90 -1.02 -18.85
C LEU A 28 17.83 -0.23 -17.55
N LYS A 29 17.78 1.08 -17.68
CA LYS A 29 17.67 2.03 -16.57
C LYS A 29 16.53 3.01 -16.80
N LEU A 30 15.96 3.51 -15.71
CA LEU A 30 14.95 4.56 -15.71
C LEU A 30 15.56 5.83 -15.13
N LEU A 31 15.63 6.90 -15.91
CA LEU A 31 15.98 8.24 -15.43
C LEU A 31 14.74 9.07 -15.27
N GLN A 32 14.51 9.60 -14.08
CA GLN A 32 13.34 10.43 -13.78
C GLN A 32 13.69 11.64 -12.92
N GLU A 33 12.94 12.73 -13.10
CA GLU A 33 13.03 13.90 -12.24
C GLU A 33 12.60 13.54 -10.81
N TYR A 34 13.33 14.06 -9.82
CA TYR A 34 13.08 13.79 -8.41
C TYR A 34 12.81 15.08 -7.64
N ARG A 35 11.68 15.12 -6.97
CA ARG A 35 11.23 16.29 -6.19
C ARG A 35 11.14 16.01 -4.69
N GLY A 36 11.54 14.84 -4.27
CA GLY A 36 11.57 14.45 -2.85
C GLY A 36 12.82 14.95 -2.12
N THR A 37 12.95 14.56 -0.86
CA THR A 37 14.12 14.89 -0.04
C THR A 37 15.24 13.86 -0.21
N VAL A 38 16.49 14.28 -0.10
CA VAL A 38 17.67 13.39 -0.12
C VAL A 38 17.57 12.35 1.00
N ARG A 39 17.15 12.76 2.19
CA ARG A 39 17.00 11.87 3.35
C ARG A 39 15.99 10.73 3.08
N ARG A 40 14.90 11.03 2.39
CA ARG A 40 13.92 10.01 1.97
C ARG A 40 14.53 9.04 0.97
N LEU A 41 15.25 9.53 0.00
CA LEU A 41 15.93 8.76 -1.03
C LEU A 41 17.00 7.83 -0.44
N GLU A 42 17.81 8.34 0.49
CA GLU A 42 18.82 7.54 1.22
C GLU A 42 18.18 6.42 2.05
N PHE A 43 17.04 6.68 2.68
CA PHE A 43 16.28 5.65 3.39
C PHE A 43 15.84 4.52 2.43
N GLU A 44 15.23 4.87 1.30
CA GLU A 44 14.77 3.89 0.32
C GLU A 44 15.94 3.05 -0.23
N ASP A 45 17.02 3.70 -0.60
CA ASP A 45 18.24 3.05 -1.10
C ASP A 45 18.83 2.07 -0.08
N GLN A 46 18.98 2.51 1.17
CA GLN A 46 19.51 1.69 2.27
C GLN A 46 18.67 0.43 2.53
N VAL A 47 17.35 0.52 2.39
CA VAL A 47 16.46 -0.63 2.53
C VAL A 47 16.59 -1.55 1.32
N LEU A 48 16.49 -1.01 0.10
CA LEU A 48 16.52 -1.80 -1.13
C LEU A 48 17.84 -2.55 -1.32
N GLU A 49 18.98 -1.97 -0.91
CA GLU A 49 20.29 -2.62 -0.96
C GLU A 49 20.39 -3.86 -0.07
N LYS A 50 19.61 -3.93 1.03
CA LYS A 50 19.60 -5.08 1.94
C LYS A 50 18.74 -6.25 1.43
N LEU A 51 17.92 -6.04 0.42
CA LEU A 51 17.05 -7.09 -0.12
C LEU A 51 17.85 -8.05 -0.99
N ASP A 52 17.60 -9.37 -0.85
CA ASP A 52 18.14 -10.36 -1.76
C ASP A 52 17.31 -10.43 -3.04
N THR A 53 17.89 -9.99 -4.14
CA THR A 53 17.26 -9.92 -5.45
C THR A 53 17.89 -10.87 -6.48
N ARG A 54 18.71 -11.84 -6.03
CA ARG A 54 19.36 -12.82 -6.91
C ARG A 54 18.40 -13.93 -7.38
N GLY A 55 17.29 -14.11 -6.66
CA GLY A 55 16.29 -15.12 -6.92
C GLY A 55 15.13 -14.66 -7.81
N SER A 56 13.95 -15.18 -7.50
CA SER A 56 12.71 -14.94 -8.25
C SER A 56 11.99 -13.63 -7.88
N LEU A 57 12.46 -12.90 -6.86
CA LEU A 57 12.01 -11.55 -6.52
C LEU A 57 13.07 -10.53 -6.93
N ARG A 58 12.65 -9.47 -7.64
CA ARG A 58 13.49 -8.34 -8.00
C ARG A 58 12.83 -7.02 -7.57
N VAL A 59 13.66 -5.98 -7.41
CA VAL A 59 13.22 -4.64 -7.02
C VAL A 59 13.96 -3.60 -7.87
N ASP A 60 13.35 -2.43 -8.06
CA ASP A 60 13.90 -1.31 -8.83
C ASP A 60 14.91 -0.51 -8.00
N ARG A 61 16.13 -1.06 -7.82
CA ARG A 61 17.21 -0.40 -7.06
C ARG A 61 17.62 0.91 -7.70
N TYR A 62 18.10 1.82 -6.85
CA TYR A 62 18.74 3.05 -7.31
C TYR A 62 20.12 2.78 -7.89
N VAL A 63 20.52 3.61 -8.85
CA VAL A 63 21.85 3.61 -9.45
C VAL A 63 22.56 4.90 -9.06
N ARG A 64 23.71 4.76 -8.40
CA ARG A 64 24.52 5.91 -7.98
C ARG A 64 25.32 6.45 -9.16
N ASN A 65 25.53 7.76 -9.18
CA ASN A 65 26.37 8.42 -10.16
C ASN A 65 27.86 8.21 -9.87
N ARG A 66 28.75 8.77 -10.70
CA ARG A 66 30.22 8.64 -10.57
C ARG A 66 30.78 9.16 -9.25
N GLU A 67 30.09 10.11 -8.63
CA GLU A 67 30.43 10.68 -7.33
C GLU A 67 29.91 9.85 -6.16
N GLY A 68 29.21 8.75 -6.44
CA GLY A 68 28.54 7.91 -5.44
C GLY A 68 27.23 8.50 -4.90
N ALA A 69 26.74 9.58 -5.48
CA ALA A 69 25.48 10.21 -5.09
C ALA A 69 24.28 9.56 -5.75
N LEU A 70 23.13 9.58 -5.06
CA LEU A 70 21.85 9.12 -5.59
C LEU A 70 21.18 10.16 -6.50
N LEU A 71 21.47 11.45 -6.27
CA LEU A 71 20.95 12.55 -7.08
C LEU A 71 21.99 13.02 -8.09
N SER A 72 21.53 13.26 -9.30
CA SER A 72 22.26 13.97 -10.35
C SER A 72 21.54 15.27 -10.71
N LYS A 73 22.28 16.34 -10.94
CA LYS A 73 21.73 17.65 -11.26
C LYS A 73 21.86 17.96 -12.74
N ALA A 74 20.80 18.50 -13.32
CA ALA A 74 20.85 19.12 -14.63
C ALA A 74 21.32 20.59 -14.56
N GLY A 75 21.70 21.18 -15.69
CA GLY A 75 22.16 22.55 -15.75
C GLY A 75 21.10 23.60 -15.39
N ASP A 76 19.81 23.25 -15.48
CA ASP A 76 18.69 24.08 -15.02
C ASP A 76 18.41 23.98 -13.51
N GLY A 77 19.19 23.16 -12.79
CA GLY A 77 19.04 22.91 -11.35
C GLY A 77 18.05 21.80 -10.98
N SER A 78 17.40 21.16 -11.94
CA SER A 78 16.51 20.02 -11.70
C SER A 78 17.29 18.81 -11.19
N ASN A 79 16.72 18.08 -10.25
CA ASN A 79 17.30 16.86 -9.71
C ASN A 79 16.75 15.64 -10.42
N TYR A 80 17.62 14.67 -10.66
CA TYR A 80 17.29 13.40 -11.28
C TYR A 80 17.79 12.23 -10.45
N ILE A 81 17.06 11.12 -10.53
CA ILE A 81 17.47 9.81 -10.01
C ILE A 81 17.46 8.80 -11.13
N MET A 82 18.30 7.78 -10.98
CA MET A 82 18.33 6.64 -11.88
C MET A 82 18.01 5.37 -11.09
N LYS A 83 17.20 4.50 -11.71
CA LYS A 83 16.80 3.20 -11.14
C LYS A 83 17.01 2.09 -12.16
N GLU A 84 17.11 0.84 -11.68
CA GLU A 84 16.91 -0.34 -12.51
C GLU A 84 15.52 -0.29 -13.16
N TYR A 85 15.42 -0.68 -14.42
CA TYR A 85 14.18 -0.71 -15.17
C TYR A 85 13.84 -2.11 -15.65
N PHE A 86 12.59 -2.50 -15.43
CA PHE A 86 12.03 -3.78 -15.88
C PHE A 86 11.01 -3.52 -16.99
N PRO A 87 11.24 -4.03 -18.23
CA PRO A 87 10.33 -3.81 -19.37
C PRO A 87 9.11 -4.73 -19.35
N ASP A 88 8.96 -5.52 -18.28
CA ASP A 88 7.96 -6.56 -18.17
C ASP A 88 6.55 -5.95 -17.96
N ARG A 89 5.54 -6.72 -18.38
CA ARG A 89 4.15 -6.31 -18.19
C ARG A 89 3.71 -6.41 -16.73
N GLU A 90 2.72 -5.61 -16.36
CA GLU A 90 2.06 -5.66 -15.08
C GLU A 90 1.32 -7.00 -14.84
N CYS A 91 1.15 -7.36 -13.57
CA CYS A 91 0.38 -8.53 -13.15
C CYS A 91 -1.06 -8.45 -13.69
N ASN A 92 -1.47 -9.50 -14.39
CA ASN A 92 -2.85 -9.63 -14.87
C ASN A 92 -3.75 -10.14 -13.75
N ILE A 93 -4.51 -9.24 -13.15
CA ILE A 93 -5.45 -9.58 -12.06
C ILE A 93 -6.68 -10.39 -12.52
N ARG A 94 -6.76 -10.80 -13.78
CA ARG A 94 -7.73 -11.80 -14.28
C ARG A 94 -7.14 -13.22 -14.33
N ASP A 95 -5.84 -13.34 -14.22
CA ASP A 95 -5.12 -14.61 -14.19
C ASP A 95 -4.87 -15.05 -12.76
N HIS A 96 -5.54 -16.09 -12.31
CA HIS A 96 -5.44 -16.60 -10.93
C HIS A 96 -4.02 -17.11 -10.58
N TYR A 97 -3.26 -17.58 -11.58
CA TYR A 97 -1.88 -17.99 -11.36
C TYR A 97 -0.98 -16.79 -11.07
N GLU A 98 -1.09 -15.74 -11.89
CA GLU A 98 -0.29 -14.53 -11.71
C GLU A 98 -0.63 -13.80 -10.40
N ILE A 99 -1.92 -13.76 -10.03
CA ILE A 99 -2.36 -13.21 -8.74
C ILE A 99 -1.65 -13.93 -7.59
N ARG A 100 -1.74 -15.27 -7.54
CA ARG A 100 -1.11 -16.07 -6.48
C ARG A 100 0.42 -15.91 -6.47
N LEU A 101 1.03 -15.83 -7.65
CA LEU A 101 2.46 -15.60 -7.77
C LEU A 101 2.85 -14.22 -7.23
N GLY A 102 2.13 -13.16 -7.58
CA GLY A 102 2.36 -11.81 -7.05
C GLY A 102 2.22 -11.76 -5.52
N ILE A 103 1.18 -12.41 -4.97
CA ILE A 103 0.96 -12.55 -3.52
C ILE A 103 2.13 -13.29 -2.84
N SER A 104 2.61 -14.38 -3.43
CA SER A 104 3.77 -15.12 -2.90
C SER A 104 5.05 -14.27 -2.90
N ARG A 105 5.24 -13.43 -3.93
CA ARG A 105 6.40 -12.52 -4.00
C ARG A 105 6.29 -11.38 -2.98
N LEU A 106 5.08 -10.89 -2.73
CA LEU A 106 4.85 -9.96 -1.63
C LEU A 106 5.22 -10.59 -0.28
N ALA A 107 4.83 -11.83 -0.03
CA ALA A 107 5.20 -12.54 1.19
C ALA A 107 6.72 -12.71 1.35
N MET A 108 7.43 -13.00 0.24
CA MET A 108 8.91 -13.02 0.23
C MET A 108 9.51 -11.65 0.57
N LEU A 109 9.00 -10.59 -0.03
CA LEU A 109 9.42 -9.23 0.25
C LEU A 109 9.23 -8.89 1.74
N HIS A 110 8.04 -9.16 2.28
CA HIS A 110 7.73 -8.92 3.68
C HIS A 110 8.64 -9.70 4.64
N GLY A 111 8.95 -10.97 4.30
CA GLY A 111 9.90 -11.77 5.07
C GLY A 111 11.30 -11.16 5.14
N GLN A 112 11.79 -10.59 4.03
CA GLN A 112 13.06 -9.90 3.99
C GLN A 112 13.01 -8.55 4.72
N LEU A 113 11.96 -7.76 4.52
CA LEU A 113 11.79 -6.46 5.17
C LEU A 113 11.73 -6.57 6.71
N ARG A 114 11.22 -7.68 7.26
CA ARG A 114 11.22 -7.95 8.71
C ARG A 114 12.60 -8.12 9.33
N GLN A 115 13.58 -8.50 8.53
CA GLN A 115 14.96 -8.67 9.01
C GLN A 115 15.73 -7.35 9.06
N ILE A 116 15.14 -6.27 8.54
CA ILE A 116 15.77 -4.95 8.51
C ILE A 116 15.32 -4.19 9.76
N GLN A 117 16.27 -3.94 10.67
CA GLN A 117 16.01 -3.15 11.87
C GLN A 117 15.85 -1.67 11.52
N PRO A 118 14.80 -1.00 12.02
CA PRO A 118 14.65 0.45 11.90
C PRO A 118 15.84 1.18 12.53
N LYS A 119 16.21 2.31 11.92
CA LYS A 119 17.28 3.17 12.45
C LYS A 119 16.67 4.45 13.02
N GLU A 120 17.30 5.03 14.05
CA GLU A 120 16.86 6.31 14.64
C GLU A 120 16.75 7.44 13.61
N GLU A 121 17.69 7.49 12.66
CA GLU A 121 17.69 8.47 11.58
C GLU A 121 16.47 8.39 10.65
N TRP A 122 15.71 7.27 10.68
CA TRP A 122 14.48 7.08 9.92
C TRP A 122 13.23 7.67 10.60
N ASN A 123 13.38 8.34 11.72
CA ASN A 123 12.28 9.04 12.39
C ASN A 123 11.81 10.27 11.59
N MET A 124 11.07 10.03 10.52
CA MET A 124 10.47 11.03 9.63
C MET A 124 8.98 10.78 9.48
N GLY A 125 8.19 11.85 9.37
CA GLY A 125 6.74 11.73 9.18
C GLY A 125 6.31 10.99 7.91
N SER A 126 7.20 10.89 6.91
CA SER A 126 6.96 10.09 5.70
C SER A 126 7.22 8.59 5.89
N ILE A 127 7.88 8.19 6.96
CA ILE A 127 8.18 6.79 7.32
C ILE A 127 7.33 6.35 8.51
N CYS A 128 7.22 7.19 9.54
CA CYS A 128 6.35 6.99 10.68
C CYS A 128 4.98 7.60 10.39
N VAL A 129 4.16 6.90 9.60
CA VAL A 129 2.85 7.38 9.14
C VAL A 129 1.78 7.26 10.24
N GLU A 130 0.61 7.83 9.97
CA GLU A 130 -0.57 7.67 10.83
C GLU A 130 -0.91 6.18 11.00
N SER A 131 -1.20 5.75 12.21
CA SER A 131 -1.59 4.36 12.48
C SER A 131 -2.96 4.01 11.89
N LEU A 132 -3.18 2.72 11.59
CA LEU A 132 -4.41 2.26 10.93
C LEU A 132 -5.68 2.64 11.69
N GLU A 133 -5.68 2.54 13.02
CA GLU A 133 -6.83 2.91 13.83
C GLU A 133 -7.14 4.42 13.74
N LYS A 134 -6.14 5.28 13.72
CA LYS A 134 -6.32 6.73 13.54
C LYS A 134 -6.80 7.07 12.13
N GLU A 135 -6.26 6.38 11.13
CA GLU A 135 -6.72 6.53 9.74
C GLU A 135 -8.20 6.15 9.61
N GLN A 136 -8.62 5.00 10.14
CA GLN A 136 -10.02 4.57 10.13
C GLN A 136 -10.92 5.53 10.92
N GLU A 137 -10.46 6.03 12.06
CA GLU A 137 -11.18 7.05 12.83
C GLU A 137 -11.42 8.32 12.02
N ARG A 138 -10.41 8.79 11.30
CA ARG A 138 -10.52 9.92 10.38
C ARG A 138 -11.54 9.64 9.27
N HIS A 139 -11.50 8.46 8.66
CA HIS A 139 -12.44 8.05 7.62
C HIS A 139 -13.88 7.97 8.14
N VAL A 140 -14.12 7.48 9.36
CA VAL A 140 -15.44 7.46 10.00
C VAL A 140 -15.96 8.89 10.20
N ARG A 141 -15.11 9.83 10.65
CA ARG A 141 -15.50 11.24 10.78
C ARG A 141 -15.85 11.88 9.44
N GLU A 142 -15.09 11.57 8.38
CA GLU A 142 -15.33 12.04 7.01
C GLU A 142 -16.64 11.49 6.45
N MET A 143 -16.95 10.21 6.66
CA MET A 143 -18.24 9.61 6.28
C MET A 143 -19.41 10.35 6.95
N LYS A 144 -19.31 10.60 8.26
CA LYS A 144 -20.32 11.32 9.03
C LYS A 144 -20.51 12.76 8.52
N ARG A 145 -19.40 13.44 8.19
CA ARG A 145 -19.41 14.78 7.63
C ARG A 145 -20.15 14.84 6.28
N ALA A 146 -19.83 13.92 5.37
CA ALA A 146 -20.49 13.83 4.07
C ALA A 146 -21.99 13.57 4.21
N ARG A 147 -22.42 12.65 5.09
CA ARG A 147 -23.84 12.38 5.35
C ARG A 147 -24.55 13.60 5.90
N ASN A 148 -23.97 14.30 6.89
CA ASN A 148 -24.60 15.48 7.50
C ASN A 148 -24.80 16.59 6.47
N PHE A 149 -23.83 16.79 5.57
CA PHE A 149 -23.97 17.71 4.46
C PHE A 149 -25.14 17.34 3.52
N ILE A 150 -25.22 16.08 3.10
CA ILE A 150 -26.30 15.57 2.23
C ILE A 150 -27.66 15.72 2.92
N ARG A 151 -27.73 15.38 4.21
CA ARG A 151 -28.98 15.47 4.99
C ARG A 151 -29.54 16.88 5.04
N GLY A 152 -28.68 17.89 5.11
CA GLY A 152 -29.08 19.31 5.16
C GLY A 152 -29.59 19.89 3.83
N LYS A 153 -29.44 19.17 2.72
CA LYS A 153 -29.90 19.65 1.39
C LYS A 153 -31.39 19.46 1.22
N ARG A 154 -32.08 20.47 0.69
CA ARG A 154 -33.52 20.41 0.36
C ARG A 154 -33.80 19.48 -0.82
N GLY A 155 -33.08 19.65 -1.93
CA GLY A 155 -33.10 18.76 -3.09
C GLY A 155 -31.88 17.86 -3.13
N LYS A 156 -32.08 16.57 -3.41
CA LYS A 156 -30.99 15.57 -3.46
C LYS A 156 -30.86 14.97 -4.85
N THR A 157 -29.62 14.81 -5.28
CA THR A 157 -29.29 14.06 -6.53
C THR A 157 -29.51 12.57 -6.31
N GLU A 158 -29.49 11.80 -7.42
CA GLU A 158 -29.57 10.33 -7.36
C GLU A 158 -28.46 9.72 -6.52
N PHE A 159 -27.24 10.23 -6.65
CA PHE A 159 -26.09 9.83 -5.81
C PHE A 159 -26.39 10.03 -4.32
N GLU A 160 -26.87 11.22 -3.96
CA GLU A 160 -27.17 11.59 -2.57
C GLU A 160 -28.31 10.76 -1.99
N LEU A 161 -29.33 10.44 -2.78
CA LEU A 161 -30.39 9.53 -2.36
C LEU A 161 -29.87 8.10 -2.13
N CYS A 162 -29.00 7.61 -3.01
CA CYS A 162 -28.36 6.31 -2.87
C CYS A 162 -27.47 6.27 -1.59
N VAL A 163 -26.76 7.36 -1.28
CA VAL A 163 -25.99 7.47 -0.02
C VAL A 163 -26.94 7.39 1.18
N MET A 164 -28.06 8.14 1.18
CA MET A 164 -28.99 8.15 2.30
C MET A 164 -29.63 6.78 2.56
N ASP A 165 -29.90 6.01 1.51
CA ASP A 165 -30.45 4.65 1.60
C ASP A 165 -29.45 3.62 2.17
N THR A 166 -28.16 3.81 1.92
CA THR A 166 -27.12 2.81 2.25
C THR A 166 -26.25 3.20 3.43
N PHE A 167 -26.30 4.46 3.88
CA PHE A 167 -25.33 5.01 4.83
C PHE A 167 -25.31 4.25 6.16
N ASP A 168 -26.45 4.04 6.78
CA ASP A 168 -26.49 3.48 8.14
C ASP A 168 -25.92 2.07 8.18
N TYR A 169 -26.14 1.28 7.12
CA TYR A 169 -25.57 -0.05 6.96
C TYR A 169 -24.04 -0.03 6.87
N PHE A 170 -23.47 0.72 5.93
CA PHE A 170 -22.01 0.78 5.77
C PHE A 170 -21.33 1.54 6.91
N PHE A 171 -21.99 2.52 7.49
CA PHE A 171 -21.45 3.26 8.63
C PHE A 171 -21.35 2.39 9.88
N GLN A 172 -22.31 1.49 10.11
CA GLN A 172 -22.25 0.54 11.21
C GLN A 172 -21.05 -0.42 11.04
N GLN A 173 -20.80 -0.92 9.85
CA GLN A 173 -19.61 -1.74 9.56
C GLN A 173 -18.30 -0.96 9.80
N ALA A 174 -18.25 0.31 9.37
CA ALA A 174 -17.08 1.14 9.57
C ALA A 174 -16.79 1.35 11.06
N LYS A 175 -17.84 1.56 11.87
CA LYS A 175 -17.71 1.69 13.33
C LYS A 175 -17.25 0.38 13.97
N GLU A 176 -17.85 -0.75 13.60
CA GLU A 176 -17.47 -2.06 14.11
C GLU A 176 -16.00 -2.36 13.80
N ALA A 177 -15.55 -2.14 12.56
CA ALA A 177 -14.16 -2.32 12.18
C ALA A 177 -13.22 -1.43 12.99
N LEU A 178 -13.58 -0.15 13.19
CA LEU A 178 -12.80 0.79 13.99
C LEU A 178 -12.71 0.36 15.47
N ASP A 179 -13.83 -0.02 16.08
CA ASP A 179 -13.88 -0.44 17.49
C ASP A 179 -13.02 -1.68 17.71
N GLN A 180 -13.10 -2.66 16.80
CA GLN A 180 -12.28 -3.88 16.84
C GLN A 180 -10.79 -3.59 16.60
N MET A 181 -10.48 -2.68 15.67
CA MET A 181 -9.10 -2.26 15.42
C MET A 181 -8.51 -1.56 16.65
N ASN A 182 -9.25 -0.66 17.27
CA ASN A 182 -8.84 0.01 18.51
C ASN A 182 -8.58 -0.99 19.64
N ASN A 183 -9.44 -1.98 19.82
CA ASN A 183 -9.24 -3.04 20.82
C ASN A 183 -7.97 -3.84 20.53
N LEU A 184 -7.75 -4.24 19.28
CA LEU A 184 -6.59 -5.01 18.87
C LEU A 184 -5.26 -4.31 19.17
N PHE A 185 -5.20 -2.98 18.94
CA PHE A 185 -4.00 -2.21 19.20
C PHE A 185 -3.87 -1.72 20.65
N SER A 186 -4.98 -1.56 21.40
CA SER A 186 -4.94 -1.21 22.82
C SER A 186 -4.46 -2.36 23.70
N GLU A 187 -4.83 -3.61 23.38
CA GLU A 187 -4.34 -4.81 24.07
C GLU A 187 -2.81 -4.98 23.97
N SER A 188 -2.18 -4.31 23.01
CA SER A 188 -0.74 -4.36 22.77
C SER A 188 0.05 -3.24 23.47
N LYS A 189 -0.63 -2.29 24.12
CA LYS A 189 0.04 -1.26 24.94
C LYS A 189 0.26 -1.85 26.33
N PRO A 190 1.50 -1.82 26.87
CA PRO A 190 1.72 -2.22 28.24
C PRO A 190 0.83 -1.38 29.17
N SER A 191 0.05 -2.06 29.99
CA SER A 191 -0.76 -1.42 31.02
C SER A 191 0.18 -0.89 32.10
N GLY A 192 0.38 0.42 32.12
CA GLY A 192 1.13 1.13 33.17
C GLY A 192 2.18 2.08 32.60
N GLN A 193 2.07 3.33 33.00
CA GLN A 193 3.15 4.32 32.89
C GLN A 193 4.35 3.85 33.76
N LEU A 194 5.21 3.00 33.24
CA LEU A 194 6.55 2.84 33.78
C LEU A 194 7.43 3.89 33.12
N ALA A 195 8.04 4.71 33.96
CA ALA A 195 8.96 5.74 33.52
C ALA A 195 10.09 5.12 32.67
N ALA A 196 10.49 5.81 31.63
CA ALA A 196 11.47 5.40 30.60
C ALA A 196 12.89 5.05 31.13
N ALA A 197 13.08 4.92 32.44
CA ALA A 197 14.38 4.71 33.08
C ALA A 197 14.67 3.25 33.49
N GLU A 198 13.71 2.31 33.37
CA GLU A 198 13.87 0.92 33.84
C GLU A 198 13.32 -0.13 32.86
N LEU A 199 13.38 0.12 31.56
CA LEU A 199 12.97 -0.86 30.57
C LEU A 199 14.08 -1.90 30.38
N SER A 200 13.74 -3.18 30.58
CA SER A 200 14.62 -4.29 30.25
C SER A 200 14.82 -4.40 28.74
N THR A 201 15.86 -5.10 28.29
CA THR A 201 16.08 -5.39 26.85
C THR A 201 14.84 -6.05 26.20
N GLU A 202 14.08 -6.88 26.93
CA GLU A 202 12.84 -7.48 26.45
C GLU A 202 11.69 -6.46 26.29
N ASP A 203 11.67 -5.41 27.12
CA ASP A 203 10.67 -4.34 27.02
C ASP A 203 11.00 -3.38 25.88
N LEU A 204 12.29 -3.18 25.59
CA LEU A 204 12.75 -2.44 24.40
C LEU A 204 12.41 -3.21 23.11
N GLU A 205 12.62 -4.53 23.07
CA GLU A 205 12.21 -5.38 21.96
C GLU A 205 10.68 -5.39 21.77
N ARG A 206 9.91 -5.31 22.85
CA ARG A 206 8.44 -5.15 22.79
C ARG A 206 8.01 -3.76 22.33
N GLN A 207 8.77 -2.72 22.68
CA GLN A 207 8.55 -1.35 22.19
C GLN A 207 8.97 -1.19 20.72
N GLU A 208 10.04 -1.85 20.28
CA GLU A 208 10.43 -1.95 18.87
C GLU A 208 9.32 -2.60 18.02
N ASN A 209 8.65 -3.63 18.52
CA ASN A 209 7.49 -4.23 17.88
C ASN A 209 6.26 -3.29 17.80
N SER A 210 6.22 -2.18 18.53
CA SER A 210 5.15 -1.18 18.44
C SER A 210 5.30 -0.22 17.25
N LEU A 211 6.50 -0.08 16.70
CA LEU A 211 6.78 0.77 15.54
C LEU A 211 6.35 0.13 14.20
N GLY A 212 6.06 -1.17 14.20
CA GLY A 212 5.69 -1.90 13.00
C GLY A 212 6.90 -2.37 12.18
N TYR A 213 6.62 -2.94 11.02
CA TYR A 213 7.61 -3.41 10.06
C TYR A 213 7.62 -2.51 8.83
N LEU A 214 8.69 -2.59 8.04
CA LEU A 214 8.72 -1.94 6.74
C LEU A 214 7.64 -2.52 5.82
N CYS A 215 6.85 -1.64 5.23
CA CYS A 215 5.79 -1.93 4.26
C CYS A 215 6.12 -1.24 2.93
N HIS A 216 5.67 -1.81 1.81
CA HIS A 216 5.76 -1.16 0.50
C HIS A 216 4.94 0.16 0.47
N GLY A 217 3.75 0.14 1.04
CA GLY A 217 2.91 1.30 1.29
C GLY A 217 1.97 1.70 0.14
N ASP A 218 2.18 1.20 -1.07
CA ASP A 218 1.32 1.49 -2.24
C ASP A 218 1.24 0.32 -3.22
N LEU A 219 1.22 -0.92 -2.70
CA LEU A 219 1.25 -2.10 -3.56
C LEU A 219 -0.10 -2.33 -4.24
N ASP A 220 -0.04 -2.42 -5.56
CA ASP A 220 -1.13 -2.92 -6.40
C ASP A 220 -0.57 -3.68 -7.62
N GLN A 221 -1.45 -4.11 -8.53
CA GLN A 221 -1.05 -4.87 -9.71
C GLN A 221 -0.10 -4.11 -10.66
N HIS A 222 -0.12 -2.78 -10.63
CA HIS A 222 0.75 -1.95 -11.48
C HIS A 222 2.21 -1.95 -10.99
N HIS A 223 2.41 -2.26 -9.71
CA HIS A 223 3.71 -2.35 -9.08
C HIS A 223 4.29 -3.77 -9.04
N VAL A 224 3.57 -4.75 -9.62
CA VAL A 224 4.00 -6.14 -9.72
C VAL A 224 4.20 -6.50 -11.19
N LEU A 225 5.45 -6.66 -11.62
CA LEU A 225 5.81 -6.93 -13.00
C LEU A 225 6.17 -8.41 -13.20
N MET A 226 5.62 -9.02 -14.25
CA MET A 226 5.75 -10.44 -14.55
C MET A 226 6.89 -10.67 -15.56
N GLY A 227 8.09 -10.95 -15.06
CA GLY A 227 9.25 -11.26 -15.86
C GLY A 227 9.41 -12.75 -16.16
N ASN A 228 10.37 -13.09 -17.02
CA ASN A 228 10.70 -14.48 -17.33
C ASN A 228 11.56 -15.08 -16.20
N GLY A 229 10.95 -15.95 -15.40
CA GLY A 229 11.60 -16.60 -14.24
C GLY A 229 11.71 -15.73 -12.99
N TYR A 230 11.16 -14.52 -13.00
CA TYR A 230 11.13 -13.63 -11.85
C TYR A 230 9.86 -12.76 -11.82
N THR A 231 9.61 -12.16 -10.68
CA THR A 231 8.63 -11.08 -10.52
C THR A 231 9.34 -9.88 -9.92
N ALA A 232 9.16 -8.70 -10.52
CA ALA A 232 9.69 -7.46 -9.94
C ALA A 232 8.56 -6.72 -9.17
N ILE A 233 8.86 -6.31 -7.94
CA ILE A 233 8.05 -5.36 -7.18
C ILE A 233 8.78 -4.03 -7.21
N ILE A 234 8.10 -2.97 -7.66
CA ILE A 234 8.69 -1.67 -7.99
C ILE A 234 7.96 -0.52 -7.27
N GLU A 235 8.56 0.69 -7.30
CA GLU A 235 7.97 1.94 -6.79
C GLU A 235 7.83 2.01 -5.27
N TYR A 236 8.97 2.02 -4.57
CA TYR A 236 9.05 2.05 -3.10
C TYR A 236 8.92 3.44 -2.47
N ASN A 237 8.51 4.45 -3.22
CA ASN A 237 8.41 5.84 -2.78
C ASN A 237 7.38 6.09 -1.66
N ARG A 238 6.55 5.11 -1.35
CA ARG A 238 5.58 5.11 -0.23
C ARG A 238 5.96 4.19 0.92
N MET A 239 7.17 3.60 0.87
CA MET A 239 7.65 2.70 1.93
C MET A 239 7.62 3.40 3.30
N HIS A 240 7.09 2.70 4.30
CA HIS A 240 6.93 3.23 5.66
C HIS A 240 6.95 2.12 6.69
N LEU A 241 7.01 2.48 7.97
CA LEU A 241 6.82 1.58 9.09
C LEU A 241 5.33 1.42 9.40
N GLY A 242 4.83 0.20 9.45
CA GLY A 242 3.41 -0.09 9.67
C GLY A 242 3.12 -1.58 9.77
N VAL A 243 1.89 -1.94 9.48
CA VAL A 243 1.40 -3.32 9.51
C VAL A 243 1.45 -3.91 8.10
N GLN A 244 2.31 -4.90 7.87
CA GLN A 244 2.50 -5.51 6.53
C GLN A 244 1.21 -6.09 5.93
N ALA A 245 0.25 -6.49 6.77
CA ALA A 245 -1.07 -6.92 6.31
C ALA A 245 -1.80 -5.84 5.48
N GLU A 246 -1.41 -4.57 5.59
CA GLU A 246 -1.97 -3.47 4.78
C GLU A 246 -1.61 -3.61 3.29
N ASP A 247 -0.36 -3.94 2.96
CA ASP A 247 0.05 -4.19 1.57
C ASP A 247 -0.71 -5.39 0.98
N LEU A 248 -0.84 -6.47 1.77
CA LEU A 248 -1.62 -7.65 1.37
C LEU A 248 -3.09 -7.28 1.14
N TYR A 249 -3.70 -6.55 2.07
CA TYR A 249 -5.06 -6.06 1.96
C TYR A 249 -5.27 -5.23 0.69
N ARG A 250 -4.37 -4.29 0.39
CA ARG A 250 -4.47 -3.41 -0.77
C ARG A 250 -4.50 -4.18 -2.08
N LEU A 251 -3.61 -5.16 -2.24
CA LEU A 251 -3.55 -6.00 -3.43
C LEU A 251 -4.76 -6.95 -3.51
N MET A 252 -5.07 -7.68 -2.43
CA MET A 252 -6.21 -8.60 -2.37
C MET A 252 -7.53 -7.87 -2.64
N ARG A 253 -7.77 -6.71 -2.02
CA ARG A 253 -9.01 -5.97 -2.19
C ARG A 253 -9.26 -5.60 -3.66
N LYS A 254 -8.24 -5.13 -4.37
CA LYS A 254 -8.39 -4.80 -5.80
C LYS A 254 -8.78 -6.01 -6.64
N VAL A 255 -8.20 -7.16 -6.35
CA VAL A 255 -8.54 -8.43 -7.00
C VAL A 255 -9.98 -8.82 -6.65
N MET A 256 -10.34 -8.84 -5.38
CA MET A 256 -11.68 -9.24 -4.90
C MET A 256 -12.79 -8.36 -5.49
N GLU A 257 -12.58 -7.05 -5.59
CA GLU A 257 -13.52 -6.12 -6.24
C GLU A 257 -13.73 -6.43 -7.72
N LYS A 258 -12.71 -6.91 -8.43
CA LYS A 258 -12.78 -7.29 -9.84
C LYS A 258 -13.43 -8.66 -10.07
N HIS A 259 -13.29 -9.56 -9.10
CA HIS A 259 -13.82 -10.93 -9.14
C HIS A 259 -15.13 -11.10 -8.35
N GLY A 260 -15.86 -10.01 -8.08
CA GLY A 260 -17.18 -10.06 -7.45
C GLY A 260 -17.15 -10.69 -6.05
N TRP A 261 -16.02 -10.57 -5.32
CA TRP A 261 -15.80 -11.14 -3.99
C TRP A 261 -15.86 -12.67 -3.98
N ASP A 262 -15.24 -13.30 -4.98
CA ASP A 262 -15.05 -14.75 -5.02
C ASP A 262 -14.26 -15.24 -3.80
N GLY A 263 -14.95 -15.96 -2.91
CA GLY A 263 -14.37 -16.43 -1.65
C GLY A 263 -13.26 -17.47 -1.85
N ASP A 264 -13.34 -18.32 -2.87
CA ASP A 264 -12.31 -19.33 -3.14
C ASP A 264 -11.02 -18.67 -3.62
N LEU A 265 -11.14 -17.67 -4.50
CA LEU A 265 -10.00 -16.88 -4.91
C LEU A 265 -9.39 -16.12 -3.71
N GLY A 266 -10.23 -15.53 -2.86
CA GLY A 266 -9.78 -14.81 -1.66
C GLY A 266 -8.95 -15.68 -0.72
N ILE A 267 -9.45 -16.87 -0.38
CA ILE A 267 -8.73 -17.83 0.47
C ILE A 267 -7.48 -18.35 -0.22
N SER A 268 -7.52 -18.64 -1.53
CA SER A 268 -6.32 -19.08 -2.26
C SER A 268 -5.20 -18.04 -2.30
N MET A 269 -5.54 -16.74 -2.29
CA MET A 269 -4.57 -15.66 -2.15
C MET A 269 -3.93 -15.67 -0.74
N LEU A 270 -4.75 -15.79 0.30
CA LEU A 270 -4.28 -15.89 1.68
C LEU A 270 -3.33 -17.08 1.87
N ASP A 271 -3.73 -18.27 1.40
CA ASP A 271 -2.90 -19.48 1.43
C ASP A 271 -1.56 -19.27 0.70
N SER A 272 -1.58 -18.58 -0.44
CA SER A 272 -0.36 -18.33 -1.23
C SER A 272 0.62 -17.41 -0.49
N TYR A 273 0.10 -16.48 0.30
CA TYR A 273 0.89 -15.63 1.17
C TYR A 273 1.46 -16.43 2.35
N GLU A 274 0.61 -17.15 3.06
CA GLU A 274 0.97 -17.83 4.31
C GLU A 274 1.90 -19.03 4.13
N ARG A 275 1.87 -19.70 2.97
CA ARG A 275 2.88 -20.72 2.64
C ARG A 275 4.30 -20.18 2.61
N VAL A 276 4.50 -18.91 2.34
CA VAL A 276 5.80 -18.25 2.28
C VAL A 276 6.10 -17.52 3.59
N ARG A 277 5.13 -16.80 4.12
CA ARG A 277 5.22 -16.05 5.38
C ARG A 277 3.93 -16.24 6.20
N PRO A 278 3.94 -17.12 7.18
CA PRO A 278 2.81 -17.27 8.11
C PRO A 278 2.50 -15.95 8.84
N MET A 279 1.24 -15.61 8.95
CA MET A 279 0.75 -14.49 9.76
C MET A 279 0.44 -14.93 11.17
N ASP A 280 0.75 -14.10 12.15
CA ASP A 280 0.28 -14.30 13.50
C ASP A 280 -1.22 -13.96 13.66
N LYS A 281 -1.78 -14.29 14.81
CA LYS A 281 -3.20 -14.05 15.10
C LYS A 281 -3.58 -12.56 15.04
N LYS A 282 -2.66 -11.67 15.42
CA LYS A 282 -2.89 -10.22 15.40
C LYS A 282 -2.92 -9.71 13.96
N GLU A 283 -2.00 -10.14 13.12
CA GLU A 283 -1.97 -9.78 11.70
C GLU A 283 -3.22 -10.26 10.95
N ARG A 284 -3.70 -11.50 11.23
CA ARG A 284 -4.94 -12.05 10.63
C ARG A 284 -6.16 -11.23 11.04
N LYS A 285 -6.30 -10.90 12.34
CA LYS A 285 -7.37 -10.02 12.81
C LYS A 285 -7.30 -8.62 12.18
N CYS A 286 -6.10 -8.05 12.07
CA CYS A 286 -5.89 -6.76 11.43
C CYS A 286 -6.36 -6.79 9.97
N LEU A 287 -5.97 -7.83 9.21
CA LEU A 287 -6.41 -8.04 7.83
C LEU A 287 -7.94 -8.15 7.74
N TYR A 288 -8.56 -8.94 8.61
CA TYR A 288 -10.02 -9.08 8.67
C TYR A 288 -10.72 -7.73 8.92
N TYR A 289 -10.24 -6.94 9.90
CA TYR A 289 -10.87 -5.64 10.20
C TYR A 289 -10.66 -4.61 9.08
N MET A 290 -9.56 -4.69 8.34
CA MET A 290 -9.40 -3.88 7.13
C MET A 290 -10.42 -4.26 6.05
N PHE A 291 -10.69 -5.56 5.85
CA PHE A 291 -11.73 -6.01 4.93
C PHE A 291 -13.15 -5.71 5.40
N LEU A 292 -13.40 -5.71 6.71
CA LEU A 292 -14.69 -5.32 7.30
C LEU A 292 -14.98 -3.84 7.08
N PHE A 293 -13.95 -2.97 7.15
CA PHE A 293 -14.10 -1.55 6.88
C PHE A 293 -14.53 -1.31 5.42
N PRO A 294 -15.63 -0.58 5.15
CA PRO A 294 -16.15 -0.37 3.81
C PRO A 294 -15.39 0.75 3.06
N GLU A 295 -14.09 0.53 2.81
CA GLU A 295 -13.19 1.54 2.26
C GLU A 295 -13.67 2.14 0.93
N LYS A 296 -14.22 1.33 0.04
CA LYS A 296 -14.71 1.82 -1.25
C LYS A 296 -15.93 2.72 -1.10
N TYR A 297 -16.79 2.44 -0.12
CA TYR A 297 -17.92 3.29 0.23
C TYR A 297 -17.42 4.64 0.76
N TRP A 298 -16.50 4.62 1.73
CA TRP A 298 -15.85 5.84 2.22
C TRP A 298 -15.21 6.63 1.08
N LYS A 299 -14.47 6.00 0.16
CA LYS A 299 -13.85 6.67 -0.99
C LYS A 299 -14.88 7.41 -1.87
N GLN A 300 -16.08 6.85 -2.08
CA GLN A 300 -17.12 7.54 -2.83
C GLN A 300 -17.65 8.77 -2.08
N LEU A 301 -17.86 8.67 -0.76
CA LEU A 301 -18.29 9.79 0.07
C LEU A 301 -17.22 10.89 0.13
N ASN A 302 -15.97 10.52 0.32
CA ASN A 302 -14.86 11.46 0.40
C ASN A 302 -14.62 12.19 -0.93
N PHE A 303 -14.68 11.47 -2.05
CA PHE A 303 -14.65 12.07 -3.38
C PHE A 303 -15.80 13.07 -3.56
N TYR A 304 -17.04 12.67 -3.27
CA TYR A 304 -18.20 13.55 -3.35
C TYR A 304 -18.03 14.82 -2.51
N TYR A 305 -17.61 14.68 -1.26
CA TYR A 305 -17.51 15.80 -0.33
C TYR A 305 -16.41 16.80 -0.71
N ASN A 306 -15.31 16.34 -1.29
CA ASN A 306 -14.14 17.16 -1.61
C ASN A 306 -14.13 17.67 -3.08
N THR A 307 -15.12 17.32 -3.89
CA THR A 307 -15.24 17.79 -5.28
C THR A 307 -16.41 18.76 -5.45
N ASN A 308 -16.72 19.14 -6.70
CA ASN A 308 -17.90 19.94 -6.99
C ASN A 308 -19.17 19.13 -6.78
N LYS A 309 -19.81 19.34 -5.63
CA LYS A 309 -21.01 18.61 -5.19
C LYS A 309 -22.26 18.89 -6.04
N ALA A 310 -22.23 19.93 -6.88
CA ALA A 310 -23.33 20.23 -7.81
C ALA A 310 -23.38 19.26 -8.99
N TRP A 311 -22.26 18.61 -9.32
CA TRP A 311 -22.18 17.65 -10.40
C TRP A 311 -21.32 16.46 -10.01
N ILE A 312 -21.93 15.28 -9.97
CA ILE A 312 -21.24 14.00 -9.75
C ILE A 312 -21.45 13.14 -10.99
N PRO A 313 -20.39 12.59 -11.60
CA PRO A 313 -20.52 11.69 -12.73
C PRO A 313 -21.43 10.49 -12.43
N ALA A 314 -22.31 10.12 -13.37
CA ALA A 314 -23.20 8.96 -13.23
C ALA A 314 -22.49 7.68 -12.82
N LYS A 315 -21.23 7.48 -13.32
CA LYS A 315 -20.39 6.34 -12.92
C LYS A 315 -20.14 6.23 -11.40
N ASN A 316 -20.24 7.33 -10.64
CA ASN A 316 -20.09 7.30 -9.18
C ASN A 316 -21.34 6.76 -8.50
N THR A 317 -22.53 7.08 -9.02
CA THR A 317 -23.79 6.48 -8.60
C THR A 317 -23.80 4.98 -8.89
N ASP A 318 -23.35 4.58 -10.09
CA ASP A 318 -23.23 3.17 -10.47
C ASP A 318 -22.28 2.40 -9.55
N LYS A 319 -21.17 3.02 -9.15
CA LYS A 319 -20.25 2.42 -8.17
C LYS A 319 -20.91 2.17 -6.82
N LEU A 320 -21.73 3.10 -6.30
CA LEU A 320 -22.47 2.89 -5.06
C LEU A 320 -23.50 1.76 -5.18
N LYS A 321 -24.26 1.73 -6.28
CA LYS A 321 -25.22 0.65 -6.58
C LYS A 321 -24.51 -0.70 -6.65
N ASN A 322 -23.35 -0.75 -7.31
CA ASN A 322 -22.57 -1.98 -7.43
C ASN A 322 -22.05 -2.48 -6.08
N LEU A 323 -21.65 -1.57 -5.16
CA LEU A 323 -21.27 -1.95 -3.79
C LEU A 323 -22.41 -2.69 -3.08
N LYS A 324 -23.64 -2.16 -3.17
CA LYS A 324 -24.83 -2.80 -2.60
C LYS A 324 -25.07 -4.19 -3.22
N ASN A 325 -24.92 -4.33 -4.54
CA ASN A 325 -25.12 -5.60 -5.24
C ASN A 325 -24.08 -6.66 -4.87
N GLN A 326 -22.83 -6.26 -4.60
CA GLN A 326 -21.74 -7.16 -4.24
C GLN A 326 -21.70 -7.49 -2.74
N GLU A 327 -22.46 -6.82 -1.90
CA GLU A 327 -22.32 -6.89 -0.44
C GLU A 327 -22.57 -8.30 0.11
N ASN A 328 -23.54 -9.04 -0.43
CA ASN A 328 -23.80 -10.41 0.01
C ASN A 328 -22.59 -11.35 -0.26
N ALA A 329 -21.92 -11.17 -1.40
CA ALA A 329 -20.71 -11.95 -1.73
C ALA A 329 -19.55 -11.55 -0.82
N ARG A 330 -19.38 -10.24 -0.58
CA ARG A 330 -18.36 -9.72 0.34
C ARG A 330 -18.57 -10.26 1.76
N ARG A 331 -19.79 -10.29 2.27
CA ARG A 331 -20.07 -10.85 3.61
C ARG A 331 -19.72 -12.32 3.70
N ARG A 332 -20.08 -13.14 2.71
CA ARG A 332 -19.68 -14.56 2.68
C ARG A 332 -18.16 -14.72 2.68
N PHE A 333 -17.43 -13.88 1.98
CA PHE A 333 -15.97 -13.88 2.05
C PHE A 333 -15.46 -13.53 3.45
N LEU A 334 -16.02 -12.49 4.10
CA LEU A 334 -15.66 -12.11 5.47
C LEU A 334 -15.90 -13.24 6.48
N GLU A 335 -17.04 -13.95 6.38
CA GLU A 335 -17.36 -15.10 7.22
C GLU A 335 -16.36 -16.26 7.05
N ARG A 336 -15.79 -16.42 5.87
CA ARG A 336 -14.71 -17.40 5.62
C ARG A 336 -13.39 -16.92 6.17
N LEU A 337 -13.04 -15.65 5.92
CA LEU A 337 -11.78 -15.06 6.39
C LEU A 337 -11.68 -15.05 7.92
N GLU A 338 -12.80 -14.92 8.63
CA GLU A 338 -12.86 -14.96 10.10
C GLU A 338 -12.53 -16.35 10.69
N LYS A 339 -12.76 -17.41 9.91
CA LYS A 339 -12.56 -18.81 10.33
C LYS A 339 -11.14 -19.32 10.10
N GLU A 340 -10.39 -18.66 9.21
CA GLU A 340 -8.98 -18.95 8.93
C GLU A 340 -8.04 -18.34 9.99
#